data_c40c300116c781b5a917d66b2c0b30a7
#
_entry.id   c40c300116c781b5a917d66b2c0b30a7
#
_cell.length_a   1.000
_cell.length_b   1.000
_cell.length_c   1.000
_cell.angle_alpha   90.00
_cell.angle_beta   90.00
_cell.angle_gamma   90.00
#
_symmetry.space_group_name_H-M   'P 1'
#
loop_
_entity.id
_entity.type
_entity.pdbx_description
1 polymer ?
#
loop_
_entity_poly.entity_id
_entity_poly.type
_entity_poly.pdbx_seq_one_letter_code
_entity_poly.pdbx_strand_id
1 'polypeptide(L)'
;MEYLVKARMRRCVVLLLVGLILGVGGAACAESVAPGATATVPRAAASPTFTLIPLTPTQPFTPIPSPTGTQTATNTDTPAPSPTPTDTPTATITPTYAILRGEVREQANCRYGPGYPYLYKYGVYAGYVMEVIGRNELGTWLLIQAIGGSNPCWLKATLMEVRGDIMSVAPAYIPLPPSPYYAPPTGVFAVRHGDEVTISWDPLFLRAGDDSEWFSYLVEAWACQAGRLVFTPLGSYDTFITVRDEAGCAEASHGRLYGAEKHGYTRWVEIPWPQAGDE
;
A
#
# COMPACT_ATOMS: atom_id res chain seq x y z
N MET A 1 -13.13 -12.69 19.80
CA MET A 1 -13.18 -13.93 20.61
C MET A 1 -14.46 -14.74 20.38
N GLU A 2 -15.61 -14.12 20.22
CA GLU A 2 -16.90 -14.80 19.99
C GLU A 2 -17.01 -15.57 18.66
N TYR A 3 -16.41 -15.09 17.59
CA TYR A 3 -16.46 -15.76 16.27
C TYR A 3 -15.70 -17.09 16.21
N LEU A 4 -14.57 -17.19 16.90
CA LEU A 4 -13.78 -18.44 16.95
C LEU A 4 -14.46 -19.52 17.77
N VAL A 5 -15.19 -19.12 18.82
CA VAL A 5 -15.97 -20.05 19.64
C VAL A 5 -17.16 -20.61 18.85
N LYS A 6 -17.86 -19.78 18.06
CA LYS A 6 -18.97 -20.22 17.19
C LYS A 6 -18.53 -21.15 16.06
N ALA A 7 -17.35 -20.92 15.47
CA ALA A 7 -16.82 -21.79 14.42
C ALA A 7 -16.41 -23.18 14.96
N ARG A 8 -15.82 -23.25 16.14
CA ARG A 8 -15.47 -24.51 16.79
C ARG A 8 -16.71 -25.30 17.25
N MET A 9 -17.72 -24.63 17.75
CA MET A 9 -18.97 -25.28 18.19
C MET A 9 -19.75 -25.90 17.03
N ARG A 10 -19.76 -25.27 15.84
CA ARG A 10 -20.41 -25.87 14.66
C ARG A 10 -19.70 -27.14 14.15
N ARG A 11 -18.36 -27.23 14.25
CA ARG A 11 -17.62 -28.44 13.87
C ARG A 11 -17.82 -29.59 14.84
N CYS A 12 -17.92 -29.33 16.14
CA CYS A 12 -18.22 -30.36 17.12
C CYS A 12 -19.66 -30.92 17.00
N VAL A 13 -20.65 -30.07 16.69
CA VAL A 13 -22.04 -30.52 16.51
C VAL A 13 -22.21 -31.40 15.27
N VAL A 14 -21.52 -31.06 14.15
CA VAL A 14 -21.56 -31.89 12.94
C VAL A 14 -20.87 -33.24 13.15
N LEU A 15 -19.78 -33.33 13.90
CA LEU A 15 -19.09 -34.58 14.21
C LEU A 15 -19.90 -35.47 15.19
N LEU A 16 -20.65 -34.88 16.13
CA LEU A 16 -21.53 -35.63 17.02
C LEU A 16 -22.75 -36.25 16.33
N LEU A 17 -23.31 -35.53 15.33
CA LEU A 17 -24.44 -36.08 14.54
C LEU A 17 -24.04 -37.22 13.60
N VAL A 18 -22.81 -37.19 13.05
CA VAL A 18 -22.28 -38.28 12.21
C VAL A 18 -21.89 -39.50 13.07
N GLY A 19 -21.39 -39.30 14.31
CA GLY A 19 -21.04 -40.39 15.23
C GLY A 19 -22.23 -41.18 15.74
N LEU A 20 -23.43 -40.60 15.81
CA LEU A 20 -24.64 -41.27 16.29
C LEU A 20 -25.23 -42.24 15.26
N ILE A 21 -24.84 -42.16 13.99
CA ILE A 21 -25.34 -43.00 12.89
C ILE A 21 -24.48 -44.27 12.71
N LEU A 22 -23.24 -44.31 13.20
CA LEU A 22 -22.27 -45.38 12.92
C LEU A 22 -21.87 -46.26 14.09
N GLY A 23 -22.45 -46.10 15.27
CA GLY A 23 -22.47 -47.10 16.37
C GLY A 23 -21.11 -47.74 16.72
N VAL A 24 -19.99 -47.00 16.86
CA VAL A 24 -18.70 -47.57 17.26
C VAL A 24 -18.12 -46.77 18.43
N GLY A 25 -17.79 -47.53 19.47
CA GLY A 25 -17.46 -47.12 20.82
C GLY A 25 -16.24 -46.21 21.01
N GLY A 26 -16.20 -45.65 22.21
CA GLY A 26 -15.29 -44.64 22.68
C GLY A 26 -13.83 -45.08 22.76
N ALA A 27 -12.95 -44.15 22.48
CA ALA A 27 -11.55 -44.17 22.91
C ALA A 27 -11.25 -42.88 23.68
N ALA A 28 -10.84 -43.07 24.92
CA ALA A 28 -10.42 -42.02 25.84
C ALA A 28 -9.11 -41.41 25.39
N CYS A 29 -9.04 -40.08 25.30
CA CYS A 29 -7.77 -39.37 25.14
C CYS A 29 -7.05 -39.28 26.47
N ALA A 30 -5.93 -40.00 26.61
CA ALA A 30 -4.98 -39.83 27.69
C ALA A 30 -3.96 -38.77 27.32
N GLU A 31 -3.85 -37.71 28.11
CA GLU A 31 -2.78 -36.71 28.03
C GLU A 31 -1.47 -37.32 28.54
N SER A 32 -0.48 -37.42 27.67
CA SER A 32 0.89 -37.77 28.09
C SER A 32 1.70 -36.46 28.24
N VAL A 33 2.07 -36.16 29.48
CA VAL A 33 3.02 -35.10 29.83
C VAL A 33 4.45 -35.67 29.64
N ALA A 34 5.22 -35.08 28.74
CA ALA A 34 6.65 -35.37 28.55
C ALA A 34 7.51 -34.49 29.47
N PRO A 35 8.58 -35.01 30.08
CA PRO A 35 9.44 -34.26 31.00
C PRO A 35 10.41 -33.35 30.23
N GLY A 36 10.70 -32.20 30.83
CA GLY A 36 11.41 -31.06 30.30
C GLY A 36 12.83 -31.37 29.82
N ALA A 37 13.19 -30.80 28.68
CA ALA A 37 14.53 -30.67 28.20
C ALA A 37 15.15 -29.35 28.68
N THR A 38 16.25 -29.44 29.40
CA THR A 38 17.03 -28.30 29.87
C THR A 38 17.77 -27.66 28.68
N ALA A 39 17.42 -26.42 28.37
CA ALA A 39 18.05 -25.65 27.31
C ALA A 39 19.41 -25.13 27.78
N THR A 40 20.49 -25.60 27.15
CA THR A 40 21.83 -25.05 27.29
C THR A 40 21.98 -23.78 26.46
N VAL A 41 22.30 -22.65 27.11
CA VAL A 41 22.50 -21.34 26.48
C VAL A 41 23.84 -21.37 25.71
N PRO A 42 23.89 -21.06 24.41
CA PRO A 42 25.14 -20.86 23.69
C PRO A 42 25.75 -19.49 24.03
N ARG A 43 27.00 -19.52 24.31
CA ARG A 43 27.93 -18.43 24.65
C ARG A 43 28.05 -17.44 23.48
N ALA A 44 28.01 -16.14 23.80
CA ALA A 44 28.15 -15.02 22.88
C ALA A 44 29.35 -15.14 21.93
N ALA A 45 29.10 -14.93 20.63
CA ALA A 45 30.11 -14.74 19.61
C ALA A 45 30.57 -13.28 19.58
N ALA A 46 31.85 -13.09 19.33
CA ALA A 46 32.57 -11.82 19.39
C ALA A 46 32.10 -10.82 18.33
N SER A 47 32.05 -9.54 18.72
CA SER A 47 31.82 -8.39 17.84
C SER A 47 32.88 -8.26 16.74
N PRO A 48 32.53 -7.95 15.49
CA PRO A 48 33.50 -7.59 14.47
C PRO A 48 34.08 -6.19 14.74
N THR A 49 35.39 -6.11 14.80
CA THR A 49 36.14 -4.86 14.88
C THR A 49 36.14 -4.19 13.49
N PHE A 50 35.59 -3.01 13.37
CA PHE A 50 35.70 -2.21 12.15
C PHE A 50 37.07 -1.54 12.08
N THR A 51 37.85 -1.90 11.07
CA THR A 51 39.08 -1.19 10.73
C THR A 51 38.76 0.01 9.87
N LEU A 52 39.05 1.19 10.37
CA LEU A 52 38.98 2.44 9.62
C LEU A 52 40.09 2.50 8.59
N ILE A 53 39.75 2.60 7.31
CA ILE A 53 40.68 2.88 6.20
C ILE A 53 40.85 4.40 6.11
N PRO A 54 42.08 4.94 6.19
CA PRO A 54 42.30 6.37 6.01
C PRO A 54 42.13 6.77 4.54
N LEU A 55 41.30 7.76 4.30
CA LEU A 55 41.18 8.43 3.01
C LEU A 55 42.33 9.40 2.82
N THR A 56 43.19 9.16 1.85
CA THR A 56 44.21 10.12 1.40
C THR A 56 43.64 10.89 0.21
N PRO A 57 43.43 12.19 0.29
CA PRO A 57 43.18 12.99 -0.90
C PRO A 57 44.49 13.63 -1.37
N THR A 58 45.02 13.23 -2.49
CA THR A 58 46.04 14.01 -3.19
C THR A 58 45.62 14.12 -4.64
N GLN A 59 45.07 15.27 -5.01
CA GLN A 59 45.00 15.68 -6.39
C GLN A 59 45.99 16.83 -6.64
N PRO A 60 46.88 16.74 -7.62
CA PRO A 60 47.76 17.83 -7.99
C PRO A 60 46.98 18.88 -8.81
N PHE A 61 47.17 20.12 -8.44
CA PHE A 61 46.67 21.27 -9.20
C PHE A 61 47.45 21.41 -10.51
N THR A 62 46.75 21.42 -11.63
CA THR A 62 47.32 21.77 -12.94
C THR A 62 47.33 23.29 -13.07
N PRO A 63 48.46 23.94 -13.47
CA PRO A 63 48.53 25.38 -13.61
C PRO A 63 47.74 25.89 -14.82
N ILE A 64 47.02 26.98 -14.61
CA ILE A 64 46.26 27.73 -15.61
C ILE A 64 47.22 28.38 -16.59
N PRO A 65 47.05 28.23 -17.93
CA PRO A 65 47.85 28.95 -18.89
C PRO A 65 47.49 30.46 -18.93
N SER A 66 48.54 31.28 -18.97
CA SER A 66 48.48 32.73 -19.07
C SER A 66 47.85 33.19 -20.40
N PRO A 67 47.06 34.28 -20.43
CA PRO A 67 46.42 34.76 -21.64
C PRO A 67 47.46 35.46 -22.57
N THR A 68 47.60 34.98 -23.78
CA THR A 68 48.38 35.63 -24.84
C THR A 68 47.53 36.62 -25.61
N GLY A 69 48.03 37.76 -25.73
CA GLY A 69 47.87 38.89 -26.66
C GLY A 69 46.59 39.06 -27.44
N THR A 70 46.00 40.20 -27.15
CA THR A 70 44.98 40.96 -27.85
C THR A 70 45.24 41.10 -29.35
N GLN A 71 44.29 40.64 -30.17
CA GLN A 71 44.14 41.14 -31.55
C GLN A 71 42.99 42.14 -31.57
N THR A 72 43.30 43.35 -32.09
CA THR A 72 42.34 44.43 -32.31
C THR A 72 41.35 44.00 -33.36
N ALA A 73 40.11 43.83 -33.04
CA ALA A 73 39.04 43.51 -33.98
C ALA A 73 38.53 44.79 -34.63
N THR A 74 38.57 44.85 -35.94
CA THR A 74 37.94 45.84 -36.79
C THR A 74 36.42 45.74 -36.61
N ASN A 75 35.75 46.83 -36.29
CA ASN A 75 34.29 46.90 -36.21
C ASN A 75 33.67 46.66 -37.58
N THR A 76 33.11 45.50 -37.77
CA THR A 76 32.17 45.23 -38.86
C THR A 76 30.78 45.44 -38.30
N ASP A 77 30.01 46.38 -38.83
CA ASP A 77 28.62 46.60 -38.45
C ASP A 77 27.79 45.35 -38.76
N THR A 78 27.56 44.55 -37.71
CA THR A 78 26.64 43.43 -37.78
C THR A 78 25.23 43.97 -37.64
N PRO A 79 24.28 43.69 -38.56
CA PRO A 79 22.90 44.13 -38.42
C PRO A 79 22.32 43.55 -37.13
N ALA A 80 21.63 44.42 -36.36
CA ALA A 80 20.98 44.04 -35.11
C ALA A 80 20.02 42.89 -35.37
N PRO A 81 20.03 41.83 -34.52
CA PRO A 81 19.09 40.75 -34.68
C PRO A 81 17.66 41.27 -34.47
N SER A 82 16.80 40.95 -35.45
CA SER A 82 15.36 41.21 -35.33
C SER A 82 14.81 40.54 -34.08
N PRO A 83 13.96 41.18 -33.26
CA PRO A 83 13.41 40.56 -32.06
C PRO A 83 12.62 39.30 -32.44
N THR A 84 13.12 38.17 -32.00
CA THR A 84 12.41 36.91 -32.11
C THR A 84 11.11 37.03 -31.25
N PRO A 85 9.92 36.68 -31.78
CA PRO A 85 8.72 36.72 -30.96
C PRO A 85 8.91 35.82 -29.73
N THR A 86 8.88 36.43 -28.58
CA THR A 86 8.88 35.69 -27.28
C THR A 86 7.54 35.05 -27.13
N ASP A 87 7.47 33.73 -27.08
CA ASP A 87 6.27 33.00 -26.79
C ASP A 87 5.68 33.49 -25.45
N THR A 88 4.51 34.13 -25.52
CA THR A 88 3.78 34.55 -24.33
C THR A 88 3.37 33.31 -23.57
N PRO A 89 3.76 33.13 -22.29
CA PRO A 89 3.37 31.96 -21.53
C PRO A 89 1.84 31.87 -21.46
N THR A 90 1.30 30.79 -21.99
CA THR A 90 -0.13 30.48 -21.88
C THR A 90 -0.44 30.31 -20.40
N ALA A 91 -1.45 31.05 -19.88
CA ALA A 91 -1.87 30.95 -18.50
C ALA A 91 -2.33 29.49 -18.20
N THR A 92 -1.57 28.79 -17.38
CA THR A 92 -1.96 27.46 -16.89
C THR A 92 -3.10 27.66 -15.90
N ILE A 93 -4.28 27.16 -16.23
CA ILE A 93 -5.43 27.18 -15.31
C ILE A 93 -5.13 26.21 -14.18
N THR A 94 -4.86 26.72 -12.99
CA THR A 94 -4.73 25.90 -11.78
C THR A 94 -6.14 25.49 -11.37
N PRO A 95 -6.46 24.17 -11.28
CA PRO A 95 -7.77 23.73 -10.86
C PRO A 95 -8.05 24.16 -9.42
N THR A 96 -9.20 24.77 -9.18
CA THR A 96 -9.67 25.10 -7.82
C THR A 96 -10.54 23.96 -7.33
N TYR A 97 -10.11 23.30 -6.25
CA TYR A 97 -10.86 22.21 -5.63
C TYR A 97 -11.69 22.70 -4.45
N ALA A 98 -12.84 22.06 -4.24
CA ALA A 98 -13.75 22.37 -3.15
C ALA A 98 -13.45 21.46 -1.93
N ILE A 99 -13.73 21.99 -0.73
CA ILE A 99 -13.91 21.20 0.49
C ILE A 99 -15.43 21.15 0.73
N LEU A 100 -15.99 19.95 0.64
CA LEU A 100 -17.42 19.74 0.84
C LEU A 100 -17.70 19.31 2.28
N ARG A 101 -18.98 19.30 2.64
CA ARG A 101 -19.46 18.73 3.89
C ARG A 101 -20.52 17.69 3.60
N GLY A 102 -20.56 16.67 4.44
CA GLY A 102 -21.55 15.63 4.34
C GLY A 102 -21.87 15.03 5.69
N GLU A 103 -23.01 14.38 5.76
CA GLU A 103 -23.51 13.69 6.94
C GLU A 103 -23.38 12.19 6.76
N VAL A 104 -22.84 11.50 7.77
CA VAL A 104 -22.72 10.04 7.81
C VAL A 104 -24.12 9.45 8.01
N ARG A 105 -24.55 8.54 7.12
CA ARG A 105 -25.88 7.95 7.13
C ARG A 105 -26.08 6.84 8.14
N GLU A 106 -25.02 6.04 8.37
CA GLU A 106 -25.03 4.91 9.27
C GLU A 106 -23.65 4.71 9.92
N GLN A 107 -23.60 3.96 11.00
CA GLN A 107 -22.33 3.63 11.63
C GLN A 107 -21.42 2.89 10.66
N ALA A 108 -20.19 3.37 10.50
CA ALA A 108 -19.26 2.84 9.53
C ALA A 108 -17.81 2.83 10.02
N ASN A 109 -17.03 1.94 9.42
CA ASN A 109 -15.60 1.86 9.64
C ASN A 109 -14.88 2.84 8.71
N CYS A 110 -14.19 3.80 9.29
CA CYS A 110 -13.25 4.65 8.60
C CYS A 110 -11.88 3.98 8.55
N ARG A 111 -11.20 4.03 7.39
CA ARG A 111 -10.02 3.20 7.11
C ARG A 111 -8.81 4.06 6.76
N TYR A 112 -7.62 3.43 6.76
CA TYR A 112 -6.39 4.09 6.37
C TYR A 112 -6.24 4.33 4.87
N GLY A 113 -7.00 3.63 4.01
CA GLY A 113 -6.96 3.77 2.56
C GLY A 113 -8.34 3.62 1.90
N PRO A 114 -8.44 3.95 0.59
CA PRO A 114 -9.70 3.98 -0.15
C PRO A 114 -10.14 2.58 -0.59
N GLY A 115 -10.49 1.71 0.35
CA GLY A 115 -10.93 0.34 0.07
C GLY A 115 -11.24 -0.47 1.32
N TYR A 116 -12.06 -1.50 1.15
CA TYR A 116 -12.39 -2.45 2.20
C TYR A 116 -11.16 -3.20 2.77
N PRO A 117 -10.13 -3.54 1.98
CA PRO A 117 -8.96 -4.25 2.47
C PRO A 117 -8.08 -3.47 3.43
N TYR A 118 -8.16 -2.15 3.43
CA TYR A 118 -7.35 -1.35 4.33
C TYR A 118 -7.74 -1.52 5.79
N LEU A 119 -6.74 -1.42 6.68
CA LEU A 119 -6.93 -1.49 8.12
C LEU A 119 -7.94 -0.45 8.60
N TYR A 120 -8.70 -0.83 9.61
CA TYR A 120 -9.58 0.05 10.35
C TYR A 120 -8.77 1.13 11.08
N LYS A 121 -9.26 2.36 11.06
CA LYS A 121 -8.66 3.49 11.76
C LYS A 121 -9.50 3.91 12.97
N TYR A 122 -10.77 4.25 12.74
CA TYR A 122 -11.78 4.52 13.78
C TYR A 122 -13.19 4.44 13.20
N GLY A 123 -14.18 4.37 14.09
CA GLY A 123 -15.60 4.37 13.72
C GLY A 123 -16.15 5.78 13.57
N VAL A 124 -17.06 5.95 12.61
CA VAL A 124 -17.91 7.12 12.49
C VAL A 124 -19.37 6.70 12.67
N TYR A 125 -20.19 7.59 13.18
CA TYR A 125 -21.58 7.28 13.53
C TYR A 125 -22.57 8.09 12.70
N ALA A 126 -23.78 7.57 12.54
CA ALA A 126 -24.87 8.28 11.87
C ALA A 126 -25.08 9.68 12.48
N GLY A 127 -25.35 10.65 11.61
CA GLY A 127 -25.54 12.04 12.00
C GLY A 127 -24.25 12.85 12.16
N TYR A 128 -23.06 12.24 12.11
CA TYR A 128 -21.80 12.99 12.14
C TYR A 128 -21.64 13.80 10.86
N VAL A 129 -21.49 15.12 11.01
CA VAL A 129 -21.17 16.02 9.90
C VAL A 129 -19.66 16.17 9.80
N MET A 130 -19.11 15.80 8.65
CA MET A 130 -17.68 15.74 8.39
C MET A 130 -17.32 16.61 7.18
N GLU A 131 -16.08 17.06 7.12
CA GLU A 131 -15.49 17.63 5.92
C GLU A 131 -15.03 16.54 4.97
N VAL A 132 -15.30 16.71 3.68
CA VAL A 132 -14.79 15.89 2.59
C VAL A 132 -13.65 16.66 1.95
N ILE A 133 -12.43 16.24 2.24
CA ILE A 133 -11.18 16.93 1.85
C ILE A 133 -10.45 16.24 0.70
N GLY A 134 -10.93 15.07 0.28
CA GLY A 134 -10.36 14.31 -0.81
C GLY A 134 -11.28 13.19 -1.28
N ARG A 135 -10.91 12.56 -2.37
CA ARG A 135 -11.57 11.38 -2.92
C ARG A 135 -10.58 10.45 -3.62
N ASN A 136 -10.96 9.20 -3.87
CA ASN A 136 -10.26 8.38 -4.84
C ASN A 136 -10.63 8.82 -6.28
N GLU A 137 -9.95 8.30 -7.28
CA GLU A 137 -10.15 8.64 -8.69
C GLU A 137 -11.64 8.60 -9.11
N LEU A 138 -12.34 7.54 -8.72
CA LEU A 138 -13.72 7.26 -9.09
C LEU A 138 -14.77 7.94 -8.19
N GLY A 139 -14.38 8.64 -7.12
CA GLY A 139 -15.31 9.21 -6.14
C GLY A 139 -16.09 8.17 -5.31
N THR A 140 -15.67 6.90 -5.32
CA THR A 140 -16.33 5.82 -4.58
C THR A 140 -15.91 5.76 -3.11
N TRP A 141 -14.77 6.39 -2.79
CA TRP A 141 -14.24 6.56 -1.44
C TRP A 141 -13.89 8.02 -1.21
N LEU A 142 -14.25 8.53 -0.05
CA LEU A 142 -14.05 9.91 0.36
C LEU A 142 -13.04 9.97 1.51
N LEU A 143 -12.12 10.91 1.41
CA LEU A 143 -11.25 11.28 2.50
C LEU A 143 -11.97 12.29 3.36
N ILE A 144 -12.32 11.91 4.56
CA ILE A 144 -13.10 12.72 5.48
C ILE A 144 -12.33 13.03 6.76
N GLN A 145 -12.70 14.13 7.39
CA GLN A 145 -12.21 14.49 8.74
C GLN A 145 -13.29 15.25 9.51
N ALA A 146 -13.14 15.32 10.83
CA ALA A 146 -13.95 16.22 11.64
C ALA A 146 -13.74 17.68 11.18
N ILE A 147 -14.75 18.52 11.29
CA ILE A 147 -14.66 19.94 10.92
C ILE A 147 -13.54 20.60 11.71
N GLY A 148 -12.54 21.14 10.99
CA GLY A 148 -11.34 21.72 11.58
C GLY A 148 -10.37 20.69 12.22
N GLY A 149 -10.59 19.40 11.99
CA GLY A 149 -9.74 18.31 12.49
C GLY A 149 -8.50 18.08 11.63
N SER A 150 -7.60 17.21 12.13
CA SER A 150 -6.34 16.87 11.47
C SER A 150 -6.10 15.35 11.37
N ASN A 151 -7.13 14.53 11.63
CA ASN A 151 -7.05 13.07 11.59
C ASN A 151 -7.97 12.48 10.52
N PRO A 152 -7.65 12.66 9.22
CA PRO A 152 -8.50 12.19 8.15
C PRO A 152 -8.51 10.67 8.04
N CYS A 153 -9.59 10.13 7.47
CA CYS A 153 -9.74 8.71 7.17
C CYS A 153 -10.59 8.51 5.92
N TRP A 154 -10.56 7.33 5.36
CA TRP A 154 -11.31 6.98 4.17
C TRP A 154 -12.65 6.33 4.53
N LEU A 155 -13.72 6.87 3.98
CA LEU A 155 -15.09 6.36 4.11
C LEU A 155 -15.65 6.05 2.73
N LYS A 156 -16.41 4.95 2.59
CA LYS A 156 -17.12 4.63 1.35
C LYS A 156 -18.16 5.72 1.07
N ALA A 157 -18.17 6.27 -0.14
CA ALA A 157 -19.01 7.40 -0.51
C ALA A 157 -20.52 7.14 -0.30
N THR A 158 -21.00 5.90 -0.52
CA THR A 158 -22.40 5.52 -0.32
C THR A 158 -22.88 5.60 1.12
N LEU A 159 -21.97 5.68 2.10
CA LEU A 159 -22.28 5.79 3.53
C LEU A 159 -22.40 7.24 4.00
N MET A 160 -22.30 8.20 3.08
CA MET A 160 -22.34 9.62 3.39
C MET A 160 -23.26 10.38 2.44
N GLU A 161 -24.03 11.30 2.98
CA GLU A 161 -24.80 12.27 2.19
C GLU A 161 -23.98 13.54 2.06
N VAL A 162 -23.38 13.73 0.88
CA VAL A 162 -22.50 14.88 0.61
C VAL A 162 -23.31 16.01 -0.04
N ARG A 163 -23.11 17.24 0.45
CA ARG A 163 -23.72 18.43 -0.14
C ARG A 163 -22.78 19.01 -1.19
N GLY A 164 -23.09 18.76 -2.46
CA GLY A 164 -22.32 19.21 -3.62
C GLY A 164 -21.81 18.06 -4.48
N ASP A 165 -21.09 18.42 -5.53
CA ASP A 165 -20.51 17.45 -6.46
C ASP A 165 -19.19 16.88 -5.89
N ILE A 166 -19.19 15.59 -5.57
CA ILE A 166 -18.01 14.85 -5.08
C ILE A 166 -16.83 14.99 -6.06
N MET A 167 -17.10 15.06 -7.36
CA MET A 167 -16.03 15.16 -8.36
C MET A 167 -15.33 16.53 -8.37
N SER A 168 -15.91 17.55 -7.73
CA SER A 168 -15.26 18.84 -7.50
C SER A 168 -14.19 18.81 -6.39
N VAL A 169 -14.12 17.73 -5.61
CA VAL A 169 -13.08 17.54 -4.57
C VAL A 169 -11.82 16.97 -5.21
N ALA A 170 -10.65 17.37 -4.73
CA ALA A 170 -9.38 16.87 -5.23
C ALA A 170 -9.25 15.35 -5.04
N PRO A 171 -8.67 14.62 -6.00
CA PRO A 171 -8.12 13.31 -5.73
C PRO A 171 -7.07 13.40 -4.62
N ALA A 172 -7.06 12.44 -3.71
CA ALA A 172 -6.15 12.46 -2.57
C ALA A 172 -5.42 11.13 -2.42
N TYR A 173 -4.23 11.22 -1.86
CA TYR A 173 -3.44 10.09 -1.40
C TYR A 173 -2.90 10.41 -0.01
N ILE A 174 -3.05 9.46 0.91
CA ILE A 174 -2.45 9.55 2.24
C ILE A 174 -1.51 8.35 2.41
N PRO A 175 -0.27 8.55 2.82
CA PRO A 175 0.63 7.46 3.17
C PRO A 175 0.02 6.54 4.23
N LEU A 176 0.17 5.24 4.05
CA LEU A 176 -0.26 4.26 5.03
C LEU A 176 0.60 4.36 6.30
N PRO A 177 0.04 4.09 7.50
CA PRO A 177 0.81 4.12 8.74
C PRO A 177 1.90 3.05 8.68
N PRO A 178 3.19 3.44 8.80
CA PRO A 178 4.27 2.48 8.71
C PRO A 178 4.41 1.67 10.01
N SER A 179 4.59 0.35 9.88
CA SER A 179 5.06 -0.49 10.98
C SER A 179 6.58 -0.58 10.93
N PRO A 180 7.28 -0.23 12.01
CA PRO A 180 8.74 -0.38 12.10
C PRO A 180 9.17 -1.78 12.58
N TYR A 181 8.22 -2.66 12.94
CA TYR A 181 8.51 -3.91 13.66
C TYR A 181 8.82 -5.09 12.75
N TYR A 182 8.38 -5.03 11.50
CA TYR A 182 8.50 -6.14 10.54
C TYR A 182 9.11 -5.68 9.24
N ALA A 183 9.94 -6.56 8.67
CA ALA A 183 10.45 -6.41 7.32
C ALA A 183 9.30 -6.55 6.29
N PRO A 184 9.46 -5.97 5.09
CA PRO A 184 8.50 -6.19 4.01
C PRO A 184 8.43 -7.67 3.62
N PRO A 185 7.33 -8.14 2.99
CA PRO A 185 7.23 -9.48 2.43
C PRO A 185 8.40 -9.79 1.48
N THR A 186 8.83 -11.06 1.45
CA THR A 186 9.89 -11.57 0.57
C THR A 186 9.35 -12.61 -0.40
N GLY A 187 10.16 -13.07 -1.36
CA GLY A 187 9.77 -14.11 -2.30
C GLY A 187 8.57 -13.71 -3.19
N VAL A 188 8.41 -12.41 -3.45
CA VAL A 188 7.28 -11.91 -4.26
C VAL A 188 7.47 -12.35 -5.70
N PHE A 189 6.49 -13.08 -6.20
CA PHE A 189 6.47 -13.63 -7.54
C PHE A 189 5.08 -13.45 -8.16
N ALA A 190 4.99 -13.27 -9.47
CA ALA A 190 3.71 -13.15 -10.16
C ALA A 190 3.74 -13.95 -11.47
N VAL A 191 2.64 -14.63 -11.77
CA VAL A 191 2.44 -15.42 -12.99
C VAL A 191 1.14 -14.99 -13.66
N ARG A 192 1.20 -14.82 -14.97
CA ARG A 192 0.03 -14.54 -15.81
C ARG A 192 -0.51 -15.82 -16.44
N HIS A 193 -1.83 -15.93 -16.45
CA HIS A 193 -2.57 -16.91 -17.23
C HIS A 193 -3.75 -16.20 -17.91
N GLY A 194 -3.57 -15.82 -19.16
CA GLY A 194 -4.53 -15.00 -19.89
C GLY A 194 -4.77 -13.65 -19.21
N ASP A 195 -6.02 -13.36 -18.83
CA ASP A 195 -6.42 -12.12 -18.16
C ASP A 195 -6.31 -12.20 -16.63
N GLU A 196 -5.65 -13.19 -16.07
CA GLU A 196 -5.47 -13.35 -14.64
C GLU A 196 -3.98 -13.33 -14.27
N VAL A 197 -3.62 -12.54 -13.28
CA VAL A 197 -2.29 -12.50 -12.67
C VAL A 197 -2.38 -13.01 -11.25
N THR A 198 -1.74 -14.14 -10.98
CA THR A 198 -1.61 -14.69 -9.62
C THR A 198 -0.29 -14.24 -9.01
N ILE A 199 -0.38 -13.54 -7.90
CA ILE A 199 0.74 -13.00 -7.13
C ILE A 199 0.91 -13.89 -5.91
N SER A 200 2.13 -14.30 -5.58
CA SER A 200 2.46 -15.10 -4.39
C SER A 200 3.70 -14.54 -3.70
N TRP A 201 3.86 -14.87 -2.40
CA TRP A 201 4.95 -14.37 -1.57
C TRP A 201 5.22 -15.30 -0.38
N ASP A 202 6.34 -15.10 0.30
CA ASP A 202 6.66 -15.82 1.53
C ASP A 202 5.81 -15.33 2.71
N PRO A 203 5.44 -16.24 3.65
CA PRO A 203 4.64 -15.86 4.79
C PRO A 203 5.37 -14.87 5.72
N LEU A 204 4.66 -13.85 6.20
CA LEU A 204 5.13 -12.96 7.23
C LEU A 204 4.86 -13.58 8.60
N PHE A 205 5.91 -13.84 9.36
CA PHE A 205 5.79 -14.40 10.71
C PHE A 205 5.65 -13.27 11.74
N LEU A 206 4.43 -13.11 12.25
CA LEU A 206 4.14 -12.15 13.30
C LEU A 206 4.30 -12.79 14.68
N ARG A 207 4.67 -11.97 15.67
CA ARG A 207 4.61 -12.38 17.07
C ARG A 207 3.18 -12.57 17.50
N ALA A 208 2.95 -13.40 18.50
CA ALA A 208 1.61 -13.62 19.06
C ALA A 208 1.00 -12.28 19.53
N GLY A 209 -0.20 -11.97 19.03
CA GLY A 209 -0.93 -10.75 19.35
C GLY A 209 -0.52 -9.52 18.54
N ASP A 210 0.32 -9.67 17.51
CA ASP A 210 0.66 -8.59 16.57
C ASP A 210 -0.18 -8.64 15.28
N ASP A 211 -1.06 -9.64 15.12
CA ASP A 211 -1.96 -9.68 13.97
C ASP A 211 -2.90 -8.47 13.94
N SER A 212 -3.34 -8.10 12.75
CA SER A 212 -4.18 -6.91 12.53
C SER A 212 -5.67 -7.16 12.80
N GLU A 213 -6.08 -8.38 13.16
CA GLU A 213 -7.48 -8.84 13.19
C GLU A 213 -8.22 -8.61 11.84
N TRP A 214 -7.51 -8.23 10.80
CA TRP A 214 -7.97 -8.00 9.45
C TRP A 214 -7.07 -8.75 8.46
N PHE A 215 -7.12 -8.42 7.16
CA PHE A 215 -6.24 -9.05 6.18
C PHE A 215 -4.77 -8.94 6.58
N SER A 216 -4.05 -10.07 6.51
CA SER A 216 -2.61 -10.11 6.83
C SER A 216 -1.75 -9.43 5.76
N TYR A 217 -2.31 -9.28 4.55
CA TYR A 217 -1.63 -8.68 3.41
C TYR A 217 -2.57 -7.73 2.67
N LEU A 218 -1.98 -6.65 2.14
CA LEU A 218 -2.64 -5.70 1.27
C LEU A 218 -1.88 -5.65 -0.06
N VAL A 219 -2.60 -5.85 -1.15
CA VAL A 219 -2.12 -5.60 -2.51
C VAL A 219 -2.80 -4.35 -3.04
N GLU A 220 -2.03 -3.36 -3.44
CA GLU A 220 -2.47 -2.23 -4.24
C GLU A 220 -2.14 -2.53 -5.69
N ALA A 221 -3.13 -2.86 -6.50
CA ALA A 221 -2.96 -3.20 -7.91
C ALA A 221 -3.50 -2.09 -8.81
N TRP A 222 -2.74 -1.73 -9.83
CA TRP A 222 -3.18 -0.96 -10.98
C TRP A 222 -3.21 -1.92 -12.16
N ALA A 223 -4.38 -2.49 -12.42
CA ALA A 223 -4.60 -3.51 -13.42
C ALA A 223 -5.43 -2.99 -14.58
N CYS A 224 -5.15 -3.48 -15.77
CA CYS A 224 -5.90 -3.11 -16.96
C CYS A 224 -7.31 -3.73 -16.96
N GLN A 225 -8.32 -2.89 -17.10
CA GLN A 225 -9.71 -3.30 -17.19
C GLN A 225 -10.42 -2.43 -18.24
N ALA A 226 -11.00 -3.06 -19.26
CA ALA A 226 -11.68 -2.37 -20.36
C ALA A 226 -10.84 -1.25 -20.99
N GLY A 227 -9.55 -1.49 -21.22
CA GLY A 227 -8.62 -0.56 -21.86
C GLY A 227 -8.16 0.60 -20.96
N ARG A 228 -8.41 0.57 -19.67
CA ARG A 228 -7.96 1.59 -18.71
C ARG A 228 -7.32 0.94 -17.49
N LEU A 229 -6.29 1.59 -16.97
CA LEU A 229 -5.65 1.20 -15.72
C LEU A 229 -6.58 1.53 -14.54
N VAL A 230 -6.98 0.51 -13.77
CA VAL A 230 -7.91 0.66 -12.64
C VAL A 230 -7.20 0.31 -11.36
N PHE A 231 -7.22 1.24 -10.41
CA PHE A 231 -6.72 1.00 -9.06
C PHE A 231 -7.67 0.09 -8.28
N THR A 232 -7.17 -1.06 -7.85
CA THR A 232 -7.95 -2.07 -7.13
C THR A 232 -7.16 -2.53 -5.88
N PRO A 233 -7.53 -2.07 -4.69
CA PRO A 233 -6.94 -2.58 -3.46
C PRO A 233 -7.57 -3.93 -3.10
N LEU A 234 -6.72 -4.91 -2.78
CA LEU A 234 -7.10 -6.29 -2.47
C LEU A 234 -6.45 -6.72 -1.14
N GLY A 235 -7.18 -7.50 -0.36
CA GLY A 235 -6.67 -8.07 0.89
C GLY A 235 -6.62 -9.59 0.83
N SER A 236 -5.58 -10.18 1.42
CA SER A 236 -5.46 -11.62 1.56
C SER A 236 -5.08 -12.02 2.98
N TYR A 237 -5.63 -13.14 3.43
CA TYR A 237 -5.16 -13.87 4.61
C TYR A 237 -4.11 -14.92 4.23
N ASP A 238 -4.11 -15.33 2.96
CA ASP A 238 -3.19 -16.30 2.40
C ASP A 238 -1.97 -15.58 1.78
N THR A 239 -0.97 -16.35 1.39
CA THR A 239 0.26 -15.86 0.76
C THR A 239 0.16 -15.79 -0.76
N PHE A 240 -1.03 -15.67 -1.28
CA PHE A 240 -1.30 -15.44 -2.71
C PHE A 240 -2.61 -14.70 -2.92
N ILE A 241 -2.75 -14.11 -4.10
CA ILE A 241 -3.98 -13.48 -4.57
C ILE A 241 -4.00 -13.46 -6.10
N THR A 242 -5.18 -13.55 -6.70
CA THR A 242 -5.35 -13.41 -8.15
C THR A 242 -6.05 -12.11 -8.49
N VAL A 243 -5.53 -11.42 -9.50
CA VAL A 243 -6.01 -10.13 -9.99
C VAL A 243 -6.38 -10.28 -11.46
N ARG A 244 -7.56 -9.77 -11.84
CA ARG A 244 -7.92 -9.66 -13.26
C ARG A 244 -7.16 -8.48 -13.86
N ASP A 245 -6.44 -8.76 -14.95
CA ASP A 245 -5.60 -7.80 -15.67
C ASP A 245 -5.64 -8.11 -17.18
N GLU A 246 -6.49 -7.39 -17.88
CA GLU A 246 -6.74 -7.55 -19.30
C GLU A 246 -5.61 -6.94 -20.13
N ALA A 247 -5.51 -7.34 -21.39
CA ALA A 247 -4.63 -6.67 -22.35
C ALA A 247 -5.23 -5.35 -22.86
N GLY A 248 -4.41 -4.50 -23.46
CA GLY A 248 -4.87 -3.34 -24.27
C GLY A 248 -4.85 -1.98 -23.57
N CYS A 249 -4.29 -1.87 -22.38
CA CYS A 249 -4.01 -0.56 -21.76
C CYS A 249 -2.76 0.09 -22.36
N ALA A 250 -2.76 1.43 -22.42
CA ALA A 250 -1.60 2.21 -22.85
C ALA A 250 -0.47 2.22 -21.81
N GLU A 251 -0.82 2.14 -20.53
CA GLU A 251 0.11 2.09 -19.42
C GLU A 251 0.24 0.65 -18.92
N ALA A 252 1.45 0.28 -18.47
CA ALA A 252 1.74 -1.04 -17.95
C ALA A 252 1.07 -1.26 -16.59
N SER A 253 0.45 -2.43 -16.41
CA SER A 253 -0.09 -2.86 -15.13
C SER A 253 1.04 -3.04 -14.12
N HIS A 254 0.78 -2.72 -12.86
CA HIS A 254 1.75 -2.79 -11.78
C HIS A 254 1.08 -2.91 -10.41
N GLY A 255 1.85 -3.16 -9.38
CA GLY A 255 1.29 -3.26 -8.04
C GLY A 255 2.32 -3.24 -6.93
N ARG A 256 1.81 -3.11 -5.70
CA ARG A 256 2.58 -3.10 -4.45
C ARG A 256 1.97 -4.07 -3.46
N LEU A 257 2.85 -4.79 -2.75
CA LEU A 257 2.46 -5.70 -1.68
C LEU A 257 2.95 -5.16 -0.33
N TYR A 258 2.08 -5.21 0.66
CA TYR A 258 2.37 -4.87 2.05
C TYR A 258 2.01 -6.05 2.96
N GLY A 259 2.78 -6.28 3.99
CA GLY A 259 2.31 -6.99 5.18
C GLY A 259 1.53 -6.03 6.07
N ALA A 260 0.47 -6.50 6.69
CA ALA A 260 -0.36 -5.72 7.60
C ALA A 260 -0.33 -6.34 9.00
N GLU A 261 -0.16 -5.52 10.03
CA GLU A 261 -0.19 -5.92 11.42
C GLU A 261 -0.88 -4.83 12.28
N LYS A 262 -1.08 -5.05 13.56
CA LYS A 262 -1.89 -4.17 14.41
C LYS A 262 -1.44 -2.70 14.51
N HIS A 263 -0.15 -2.42 14.24
CA HIS A 263 0.38 -1.04 14.29
C HIS A 263 0.38 -0.36 12.91
N GLY A 264 0.16 -1.12 11.81
CA GLY A 264 0.14 -0.57 10.46
C GLY A 264 0.63 -1.54 9.39
N TYR A 265 1.38 -1.01 8.45
CA TYR A 265 1.87 -1.75 7.29
C TYR A 265 3.39 -1.79 7.26
N THR A 266 3.95 -2.90 6.79
CA THR A 266 5.36 -2.95 6.43
C THR A 266 5.66 -1.95 5.31
N ARG A 267 6.93 -1.72 5.01
CA ARG A 267 7.26 -1.10 3.72
C ARG A 267 6.73 -2.00 2.61
N TRP A 268 6.30 -1.38 1.52
CA TRP A 268 5.81 -2.12 0.36
C TRP A 268 6.96 -2.73 -0.45
N VAL A 269 6.63 -3.79 -1.18
CA VAL A 269 7.48 -4.41 -2.18
C VAL A 269 6.78 -4.27 -3.53
N GLU A 270 7.53 -3.92 -4.56
CA GLU A 270 7.03 -3.91 -5.93
C GLU A 270 6.74 -5.35 -6.38
N ILE A 271 5.61 -5.53 -7.03
CA ILE A 271 5.22 -6.81 -7.60
C ILE A 271 5.85 -6.91 -8.99
N PRO A 272 6.63 -7.98 -9.31
CA PRO A 272 7.18 -8.21 -10.64
C PRO A 272 6.04 -8.59 -11.60
N TRP A 273 5.27 -7.58 -12.03
CA TRP A 273 4.03 -7.76 -12.76
C TRP A 273 4.29 -8.23 -14.19
N PRO A 274 3.85 -9.44 -14.58
CA PRO A 274 4.02 -9.93 -15.95
C PRO A 274 3.08 -9.16 -16.88
N GLN A 275 3.61 -8.59 -17.94
CA GLN A 275 2.82 -7.83 -18.89
C GLN A 275 2.04 -8.77 -19.83
N ALA A 276 0.96 -8.27 -20.43
CA ALA A 276 0.21 -9.03 -21.41
C ALA A 276 1.11 -9.28 -22.66
N GLY A 277 1.33 -10.55 -23.00
CA GLY A 277 2.20 -10.98 -24.08
C GLY A 277 3.55 -11.57 -23.63
N ASP A 278 3.81 -11.65 -22.34
CA ASP A 278 5.02 -12.27 -21.76
C ASP A 278 4.85 -13.80 -21.54
N GLU A 279 3.95 -14.48 -22.29
CA GLU A 279 3.73 -15.94 -22.24
C GLU A 279 4.81 -16.74 -22.99
#